data_cbd213dd3769cf538a7cca6ac75d725d
#
_entry.id   cbd213dd3769cf538a7cca6ac75d725d
#
_cell.length_a   1.000
_cell.length_b   1.000
_cell.length_c   1.000
_cell.angle_alpha   90.00
_cell.angle_beta   90.00
_cell.angle_gamma   90.00
#
_symmetry.space_group_name_H-M   'P 1'
#
loop_
_entity.id
_entity.type
_entity.pdbx_description
1 polymer ?
#
loop_
_entity_poly.entity_id
_entity_poly.type
_entity_poly.pdbx_seq_one_letter_code
_entity_poly.pdbx_strand_id
1 'polypeptide(L)'
;MVFLKWSKHLWCTMHFITLQNEIETYNKLVVQDDIDAIIIFLESLHNFMSCKKCKEEFCMYLAQHNPRLYCGSLFEWTVELHNHVNTMLNKEVWDIDVARKYYMSFLI
;
A
#
# COMPACT_ATOMS: atom_id res chain seq x y z
N MET A 1 13.28 -16.33 6.60
CA MET A 1 11.89 -16.27 7.01
C MET A 1 11.00 -16.21 5.78
N VAL A 2 10.09 -17.18 5.65
CA VAL A 2 9.24 -17.32 4.44
C VAL A 2 8.42 -16.07 4.16
N PHE A 3 7.90 -15.43 5.20
CA PHE A 3 7.11 -14.22 5.09
C PHE A 3 7.86 -13.11 4.34
N LEU A 4 9.15 -12.93 4.62
CA LEU A 4 9.94 -11.86 4.01
C LEU A 4 10.20 -12.08 2.52
N LYS A 5 10.20 -13.33 2.06
CA LYS A 5 10.45 -13.61 0.64
C LYS A 5 9.29 -13.19 -0.26
N TRP A 6 8.05 -13.41 0.17
CA TRP A 6 6.91 -13.03 -0.66
C TRP A 6 6.35 -11.64 -0.31
N SER A 7 6.71 -11.08 0.84
CA SER A 7 6.26 -9.73 1.21
C SER A 7 6.75 -8.68 0.21
N LYS A 8 7.93 -8.87 -0.39
CA LYS A 8 8.43 -8.00 -1.45
C LYS A 8 7.46 -7.96 -2.64
N HIS A 9 6.94 -9.11 -3.04
CA HIS A 9 5.96 -9.18 -4.13
C HIS A 9 4.64 -8.56 -3.74
N LEU A 10 4.22 -8.73 -2.50
CA LEU A 10 3.01 -8.10 -1.98
C LEU A 10 3.13 -6.57 -2.02
N TRP A 11 4.26 -6.02 -1.54
CA TRP A 11 4.50 -4.58 -1.58
C TRP A 11 4.46 -4.05 -3.02
N CYS A 12 5.13 -4.73 -3.94
CA CYS A 12 5.12 -4.34 -5.35
C CYS A 12 3.70 -4.35 -5.91
N THR A 13 2.92 -5.38 -5.62
CA THR A 13 1.54 -5.50 -6.07
C THR A 13 0.68 -4.36 -5.55
N MET A 14 0.78 -4.07 -4.25
CA MET A 14 0.03 -2.98 -3.62
C MET A 14 0.37 -1.64 -4.25
N HIS A 15 1.66 -1.37 -4.42
CA HIS A 15 2.11 -0.09 -4.97
C HIS A 15 1.68 0.06 -6.44
N PHE A 16 1.78 -1.00 -7.25
CA PHE A 16 1.36 -0.92 -8.66
C PHE A 16 -0.15 -0.75 -8.81
N ILE A 17 -0.95 -1.49 -8.04
CA ILE A 17 -2.41 -1.37 -8.09
C ILE A 17 -2.84 0.04 -7.70
N THR A 18 -2.29 0.57 -6.62
CA THR A 18 -2.67 1.90 -6.13
C THR A 18 -2.11 3.02 -7.01
N LEU A 19 -0.93 2.84 -7.60
CA LEU A 19 -0.39 3.81 -8.55
C LEU A 19 -1.22 3.84 -9.84
N GLN A 20 -1.63 2.69 -10.34
CA GLN A 20 -2.51 2.60 -11.50
C GLN A 20 -3.83 3.35 -11.23
N ASN A 21 -4.39 3.17 -10.04
CA ASN A 21 -5.58 3.89 -9.61
C ASN A 21 -5.35 5.41 -9.55
N GLU A 22 -4.19 5.84 -9.06
CA GLU A 22 -3.83 7.27 -9.01
C GLU A 22 -3.81 7.86 -10.42
N ILE A 23 -3.17 7.17 -11.38
CA ILE A 23 -3.09 7.61 -12.77
C ILE A 23 -4.49 7.71 -13.39
N GLU A 24 -5.32 6.70 -13.20
CA GLU A 24 -6.68 6.67 -13.74
C GLU A 24 -7.54 7.78 -13.13
N THR A 25 -7.37 8.06 -11.84
CA THR A 25 -8.06 9.16 -11.17
C THR A 25 -7.65 10.50 -11.77
N TYR A 26 -6.37 10.69 -12.01
CA TYR A 26 -5.86 11.90 -12.64
C TYR A 26 -6.47 12.10 -14.03
N ASN A 27 -6.65 11.03 -14.77
CA ASN A 27 -7.23 11.03 -16.11
C ASN A 27 -8.77 10.99 -16.10
N LYS A 28 -9.40 11.01 -14.92
CA LYS A 28 -10.86 10.96 -14.74
C LYS A 28 -11.51 9.70 -15.33
N LEU A 29 -10.78 8.58 -15.27
CA LEU A 29 -11.25 7.28 -15.75
C LEU A 29 -11.72 6.36 -14.63
N VAL A 30 -11.64 6.81 -13.37
CA VAL A 30 -11.95 5.99 -12.20
C VAL A 30 -13.43 6.01 -11.87
N VAL A 31 -13.96 4.84 -11.58
CA VAL A 31 -15.28 4.64 -11.01
C VAL A 31 -15.13 4.40 -9.51
N GLN A 32 -16.05 4.91 -8.71
CA GLN A 32 -16.00 4.76 -7.25
C GLN A 32 -15.93 3.29 -6.81
N ASP A 33 -16.61 2.40 -7.54
CA ASP A 33 -16.59 0.97 -7.24
C ASP A 33 -15.19 0.37 -7.34
N ASP A 34 -14.34 0.87 -8.24
CA ASP A 34 -12.95 0.43 -8.38
C ASP A 34 -12.13 0.84 -7.17
N ILE A 35 -12.35 2.06 -6.67
CA ILE A 35 -11.70 2.56 -5.45
C ILE A 35 -12.11 1.70 -4.26
N ASP A 36 -13.39 1.42 -4.12
CA ASP A 36 -13.92 0.59 -3.03
C ASP A 36 -13.32 -0.82 -3.06
N ALA A 37 -13.20 -1.40 -4.25
CA ALA A 37 -12.60 -2.73 -4.41
C ALA A 37 -11.13 -2.74 -3.96
N ILE A 38 -10.37 -1.72 -4.31
CA ILE A 38 -8.96 -1.60 -3.89
C ILE A 38 -8.87 -1.46 -2.37
N ILE A 39 -9.73 -0.65 -1.77
CA ILE A 39 -9.73 -0.46 -0.32
C ILE A 39 -10.08 -1.77 0.39
N ILE A 40 -11.07 -2.50 -0.10
CA ILE A 40 -11.43 -3.82 0.45
C ILE A 40 -10.24 -4.77 0.36
N PHE A 41 -9.52 -4.77 -0.77
CA PHE A 41 -8.31 -5.57 -0.93
C PHE A 41 -7.26 -5.18 0.13
N LEU A 42 -6.99 -3.89 0.32
CA LEU A 42 -6.02 -3.42 1.31
C LEU A 42 -6.44 -3.83 2.73
N GLU A 43 -7.72 -3.68 3.06
CA GLU A 43 -8.23 -4.04 4.38
C GLU A 43 -8.15 -5.54 4.66
N SER A 44 -8.20 -6.37 3.63
CA SER A 44 -8.18 -7.83 3.76
C SER A 44 -6.78 -8.44 3.82
N LEU A 45 -5.73 -7.63 3.62
CA LEU A 45 -4.35 -8.15 3.56
C LEU A 45 -3.92 -8.89 4.81
N HIS A 46 -4.44 -8.51 5.98
CA HIS A 46 -4.11 -9.20 7.23
C HIS A 46 -4.45 -10.69 7.19
N ASN A 47 -5.43 -11.10 6.37
CA ASN A 47 -5.82 -12.50 6.24
C ASN A 47 -4.73 -13.35 5.60
N PHE A 48 -3.81 -12.73 4.87
CA PHE A 48 -2.74 -13.41 4.16
C PHE A 48 -1.41 -13.35 4.90
N MET A 49 -1.37 -12.72 6.06
CA MET A 49 -0.17 -12.62 6.87
C MET A 49 -0.06 -13.81 7.82
N SER A 50 1.06 -14.51 7.78
CA SER A 50 1.30 -15.67 8.66
C SER A 50 1.80 -15.28 10.04
N CYS A 51 2.37 -14.09 10.19
CA CYS A 51 2.92 -13.59 11.44
C CYS A 51 1.82 -12.91 12.25
N LYS A 52 1.52 -13.46 13.44
CA LYS A 52 0.48 -12.91 14.32
C LYS A 52 0.76 -11.46 14.69
N LYS A 53 2.01 -11.14 15.04
CA LYS A 53 2.39 -9.78 15.40
C LYS A 53 2.22 -8.83 14.22
N CYS A 54 2.56 -9.28 13.02
CA CYS A 54 2.39 -8.48 11.81
C CYS A 54 0.92 -8.18 11.53
N LYS A 55 0.04 -9.16 11.74
CA LYS A 55 -1.42 -8.95 11.60
C LYS A 55 -1.92 -7.91 12.59
N GLU A 56 -1.52 -8.01 13.85
CA GLU A 56 -1.94 -7.08 14.90
C GLU A 56 -1.49 -5.65 14.57
N GLU A 57 -0.23 -5.49 14.20
CA GLU A 57 0.32 -4.19 13.82
C GLU A 57 -0.38 -3.61 12.59
N PHE A 58 -0.66 -4.43 11.60
CA PHE A 58 -1.39 -3.99 10.41
C PHE A 58 -2.82 -3.56 10.75
N CYS A 59 -3.51 -4.32 11.58
CA CYS A 59 -4.87 -3.96 12.01
C CYS A 59 -4.88 -2.67 12.83
N MET A 60 -3.88 -2.46 13.67
CA MET A 60 -3.73 -1.21 14.42
C MET A 60 -3.48 -0.03 13.47
N TYR A 61 -2.65 -0.24 12.47
CA TYR A 61 -2.39 0.81 11.47
C TYR A 61 -3.67 1.17 10.72
N LEU A 62 -4.45 0.18 10.28
CA LEU A 62 -5.73 0.42 9.62
C LEU A 62 -6.70 1.20 10.49
N ALA A 63 -6.75 0.89 11.80
CA ALA A 63 -7.64 1.60 12.72
C ALA A 63 -7.23 3.06 12.90
N GLN A 64 -5.94 3.35 12.91
CA GLN A 64 -5.40 4.70 13.11
C GLN A 64 -5.30 5.49 11.82
N HIS A 65 -5.15 4.82 10.69
CA HIS A 65 -4.92 5.42 9.36
C HIS A 65 -5.83 4.77 8.33
N ASN A 66 -7.15 4.95 8.51
CA ASN A 66 -8.15 4.36 7.64
C ASN A 66 -7.97 4.89 6.20
N PRO A 67 -7.75 4.01 5.21
CA PRO A 67 -7.57 4.46 3.82
C PRO A 67 -8.79 5.17 3.23
N ARG A 68 -9.99 4.92 3.77
CA ARG A 68 -11.23 5.59 3.33
C ARG A 68 -11.27 7.05 3.72
N LEU A 69 -10.53 7.44 4.76
CA LEU A 69 -10.48 8.79 5.30
C LEU A 69 -9.19 9.52 4.97
N TYR A 70 -8.31 8.88 4.20
CA TYR A 70 -7.02 9.46 3.88
C TYR A 70 -7.16 10.61 2.88
N CYS A 71 -6.46 11.72 3.15
CA CYS A 71 -6.54 12.92 2.32
C CYS A 71 -5.76 12.83 1.00
N GLY A 72 -4.78 11.94 0.92
CA GLY A 72 -3.97 11.74 -0.27
C GLY A 72 -4.48 10.61 -1.15
N SER A 73 -3.67 10.19 -2.11
CA SER A 73 -3.99 9.05 -2.96
C SER A 73 -3.77 7.72 -2.22
N LEU A 74 -4.38 6.65 -2.72
CA LEU A 74 -4.15 5.32 -2.16
C LEU A 74 -2.70 4.88 -2.34
N PHE A 75 -2.03 5.32 -3.41
CA PHE A 75 -0.60 5.06 -3.57
C PHE A 75 0.20 5.67 -2.42
N GLU A 76 -0.05 6.93 -2.09
CA GLU A 76 0.62 7.59 -0.97
C GLU A 76 0.35 6.86 0.34
N TRP A 77 -0.88 6.41 0.55
CA TRP A 77 -1.24 5.63 1.73
C TRP A 77 -0.41 4.35 1.84
N THR A 78 -0.24 3.62 0.72
CA THR A 78 0.57 2.39 0.73
C THR A 78 2.04 2.67 0.98
N VAL A 79 2.57 3.78 0.48
CA VAL A 79 3.96 4.18 0.74
C VAL A 79 4.15 4.50 2.23
N GLU A 80 3.22 5.21 2.83
CA GLU A 80 3.28 5.52 4.26
C GLU A 80 3.18 4.27 5.12
N LEU A 81 2.30 3.33 4.77
CA LEU A 81 2.22 2.03 5.44
C LEU A 81 3.55 1.29 5.34
N HIS A 82 4.14 1.23 4.14
CA HIS A 82 5.42 0.57 3.92
C HIS A 82 6.52 1.22 4.75
N ASN A 83 6.54 2.56 4.81
CA ASN A 83 7.51 3.29 5.63
C ASN A 83 7.32 3.02 7.11
N HIS A 84 6.09 2.86 7.57
CA HIS A 84 5.81 2.48 8.95
C HIS A 84 6.45 1.12 9.28
N VAL A 85 6.25 0.13 8.41
CA VAL A 85 6.85 -1.19 8.57
C VAL A 85 8.38 -1.11 8.50
N ASN A 86 8.92 -0.34 7.56
CA ASN A 86 10.37 -0.16 7.42
C ASN A 86 10.97 0.46 8.67
N THR A 87 10.29 1.44 9.27
CA THR A 87 10.74 2.05 10.52
C THR A 87 10.79 1.02 11.64
N MET A 88 9.79 0.17 11.76
CA MET A 88 9.76 -0.91 12.76
C MET A 88 10.90 -1.91 12.57
N LEU A 89 11.31 -2.14 11.33
CA LEU A 89 12.37 -3.08 10.98
C LEU A 89 13.75 -2.42 10.88
N ASN A 90 13.89 -1.15 11.25
CA ASN A 90 15.12 -0.36 11.11
C ASN A 90 15.63 -0.32 9.67
N LYS A 91 14.71 -0.30 8.71
CA LYS A 91 15.02 -0.14 7.30
C LYS A 91 14.83 1.28 6.87
N GLU A 92 15.45 1.66 5.76
CA GLU A 92 15.37 2.99 5.19
C GLU A 92 13.94 3.27 4.73
N VAL A 93 13.45 4.50 4.98
CA VAL A 93 12.16 4.95 4.50
C VAL A 93 12.30 5.63 3.16
N TRP A 94 11.21 5.64 2.38
CA TRP A 94 11.18 6.21 1.05
C TRP A 94 10.39 7.52 1.05
N ASP A 95 10.94 8.50 0.37
CA ASP A 95 10.17 9.69 0.01
C ASP A 95 9.09 9.28 -1.00
N ILE A 96 7.89 9.87 -0.88
CA ILE A 96 6.76 9.51 -1.73
C ILE A 96 7.06 9.77 -3.21
N ASP A 97 7.67 10.90 -3.53
CA ASP A 97 7.99 11.26 -4.92
C ASP A 97 9.03 10.32 -5.51
N VAL A 98 10.01 9.92 -4.72
CA VAL A 98 11.02 8.94 -5.14
C VAL A 98 10.36 7.59 -5.41
N ALA A 99 9.49 7.15 -4.52
CA ALA A 99 8.74 5.89 -4.70
C ALA A 99 7.88 5.95 -5.96
N ARG A 100 7.17 7.07 -6.18
CA ARG A 100 6.33 7.25 -7.36
C ARG A 100 7.14 7.12 -8.64
N LYS A 101 8.29 7.79 -8.73
CA LYS A 101 9.17 7.71 -9.89
C LYS A 101 9.67 6.30 -10.11
N TYR A 102 10.05 5.62 -9.04
CA TYR A 102 10.55 4.25 -9.12
C TYR A 102 9.50 3.32 -9.74
N TYR A 103 8.28 3.32 -9.21
CA TYR A 103 7.22 2.43 -9.71
C TYR A 103 6.69 2.86 -11.07
N MET A 104 6.63 4.15 -11.36
CA MET A 104 6.25 4.66 -12.69
C MET A 104 7.17 4.14 -13.79
N SER A 105 8.45 3.94 -13.49
CA SER A 105 9.42 3.45 -14.48
C SER A 105 9.07 2.06 -15.03
N PHE A 106 8.26 1.29 -14.32
CA PHE A 106 7.85 -0.07 -14.73
C PHE A 106 6.53 -0.08 -15.49
N LEU A 107 5.81 1.03 -15.57
CA LEU A 107 4.49 1.09 -16.20
C LEU A 107 4.54 1.54 -17.66
N ILE A 108 5.70 1.90 -18.16
CA ILE A 108 5.88 2.45 -19.52
C ILE A 108 6.48 1.41 -20.44
#